data_4ceb12951cabde3956476ab221e547eb
#
_entry.id   4ceb12951cabde3956476ab221e547eb
#
_cell.length_a   1.000
_cell.length_b   1.000
_cell.length_c   1.000
_cell.angle_alpha   90.00
_cell.angle_beta   90.00
_cell.angle_gamma   90.00
#
_symmetry.space_group_name_H-M   'P 1'
#
loop_
_entity.id
_entity.type
_entity.pdbx_description
1 polymer ?
#
loop_
_entity_poly.entity_id
_entity_poly.type
_entity_poly.pdbx_seq_one_letter_code
_entity_poly.pdbx_strand_id
1 'polypeptide(L)'
;MRRVLSWLAEPVAVLGIVLLLVWAAHSLVTPVRVDGGSMAPTLSPGDVALVAVGRRPIPGDIALIRSPGHEQVLHRVIEIADGGSIRTKGDANAVADFEPVPAGAVAGRCIGVVPLGKLMARWRGSGAYASITSQPNSTRR
;
A
#
# COMPACT_ATOMS: atom_id res chain seq x y z
N MET A 1 51.04 -9.73 -0.03
CA MET A 1 49.77 -9.87 -0.75
C MET A 1 48.64 -10.55 0.07
N ARG A 2 48.87 -11.51 0.94
CA ARG A 2 47.81 -12.20 1.73
C ARG A 2 47.11 -11.31 2.77
N ARG A 3 47.74 -10.32 3.36
CA ARG A 3 47.18 -9.47 4.40
C ARG A 3 46.20 -8.39 3.87
N VAL A 4 46.34 -7.99 2.62
CA VAL A 4 45.45 -7.00 1.99
C VAL A 4 44.08 -7.62 1.62
N LEU A 5 44.09 -8.92 1.25
CA LEU A 5 42.85 -9.62 0.92
C LEU A 5 41.94 -9.85 2.13
N SER A 6 42.52 -10.01 3.35
CA SER A 6 41.70 -10.23 4.55
C SER A 6 40.92 -9.00 4.98
N TRP A 7 41.42 -7.81 4.75
CA TRP A 7 40.75 -6.55 5.09
C TRP A 7 39.57 -6.23 4.18
N LEU A 8 39.57 -6.75 2.95
CA LEU A 8 38.46 -6.60 2.01
C LEU A 8 37.38 -7.67 2.18
N ALA A 9 37.74 -8.82 2.74
CA ALA A 9 36.79 -9.93 2.92
C ALA A 9 35.66 -9.61 3.89
N GLU A 10 35.96 -8.93 5.00
CA GLU A 10 34.94 -8.56 5.99
C GLU A 10 33.89 -7.57 5.45
N PRO A 11 34.26 -6.41 4.84
CA PRO A 11 33.25 -5.49 4.33
C PRO A 11 32.45 -6.07 3.15
N VAL A 12 33.07 -6.93 2.34
CA VAL A 12 32.36 -7.62 1.24
C VAL A 12 31.35 -8.63 1.80
N ALA A 13 31.70 -9.38 2.84
CA ALA A 13 30.77 -10.30 3.50
C ALA A 13 29.60 -9.55 4.15
N VAL A 14 29.86 -8.46 4.86
CA VAL A 14 28.83 -7.61 5.46
C VAL A 14 27.90 -7.04 4.39
N LEU A 15 28.45 -6.51 3.29
CA LEU A 15 27.65 -6.01 2.17
C LEU A 15 26.79 -7.12 1.57
N GLY A 16 27.33 -8.31 1.38
CA GLY A 16 26.58 -9.48 0.88
C GLY A 16 25.42 -9.86 1.79
N ILE A 17 25.64 -9.89 3.09
CA ILE A 17 24.58 -10.16 4.09
C ILE A 17 23.50 -9.07 4.05
N VAL A 18 23.89 -7.80 4.00
CA VAL A 18 22.93 -6.68 3.93
C VAL A 18 22.08 -6.77 2.66
N LEU A 19 22.69 -7.02 1.51
CA LEU A 19 21.98 -7.20 0.24
C LEU A 19 21.03 -8.40 0.28
N LEU A 20 21.46 -9.51 0.88
CA LEU A 20 20.61 -10.69 1.07
C LEU A 20 19.41 -10.40 1.96
N LEU A 21 19.62 -9.69 3.09
CA LEU A 21 18.54 -9.30 3.99
C LEU A 21 17.55 -8.33 3.33
N VAL A 22 18.05 -7.37 2.56
CA VAL A 22 17.20 -6.43 1.79
C VAL A 22 16.40 -7.20 0.73
N TRP A 23 17.02 -8.12 0.02
CA TRP A 23 16.35 -8.96 -0.98
C TRP A 23 15.29 -9.87 -0.33
N ALA A 24 15.60 -10.50 0.79
CA ALA A 24 14.65 -11.34 1.54
C ALA A 24 13.46 -10.51 2.07
N ALA A 25 13.72 -9.34 2.63
CA ALA A 25 12.68 -8.43 3.08
C ALA A 25 11.77 -7.98 1.91
N HIS A 26 12.37 -7.66 0.76
CA HIS A 26 11.63 -7.26 -0.44
C HIS A 26 10.77 -8.39 -1.01
N SER A 27 11.21 -9.64 -0.86
CA SER A 27 10.45 -10.82 -1.30
C SER A 27 9.22 -11.13 -0.42
N LEU A 28 9.22 -10.65 0.83
CA LEU A 28 8.16 -10.92 1.80
C LEU A 28 7.09 -9.81 1.84
N VAL A 29 7.42 -8.60 1.42
CA VAL A 29 6.54 -7.43 1.50
C VAL A 29 6.48 -6.72 0.15
N THR A 30 5.28 -6.56 -0.38
CA THR A 30 5.04 -5.83 -1.64
C THR A 30 4.35 -4.50 -1.34
N PRO A 31 4.90 -3.36 -1.79
CA PRO A 31 4.20 -2.09 -1.74
C PRO A 31 3.12 -2.05 -2.82
N VAL A 32 1.91 -1.69 -2.42
CA VAL A 32 0.74 -1.55 -3.30
C VAL A 32 0.21 -0.14 -3.19
N ARG A 33 0.14 0.58 -4.31
CA ARG A 33 -0.43 1.92 -4.35
C ARG A 33 -1.95 1.84 -4.25
N VAL A 34 -2.52 2.72 -3.45
CA VAL A 34 -3.98 2.87 -3.31
C VAL A 34 -4.46 3.89 -4.33
N ASP A 35 -5.28 3.47 -5.29
CA ASP A 35 -5.83 4.35 -6.32
C ASP A 35 -7.31 4.68 -6.06
N GLY A 36 -8.05 3.77 -5.41
CA GLY A 36 -9.47 3.92 -5.11
C GLY A 36 -9.77 4.54 -3.75
N GLY A 37 -11.02 5.02 -3.57
CA GLY A 37 -11.52 5.58 -2.32
C GLY A 37 -12.33 4.60 -1.45
N SER A 38 -12.50 3.34 -1.85
CA SER A 38 -13.34 2.35 -1.15
C SER A 38 -12.90 2.05 0.29
N MET A 39 -11.63 2.31 0.60
CA MET A 39 -11.05 2.11 1.93
C MET A 39 -10.93 3.39 2.76
N ALA A 40 -11.51 4.50 2.30
CA ALA A 40 -11.53 5.73 3.11
C ALA A 40 -12.38 5.52 4.39
N PRO A 41 -11.99 6.16 5.52
CA PRO A 41 -10.83 7.03 5.73
C PRO A 41 -9.52 6.31 6.07
N THR A 42 -9.53 4.97 6.16
CA THR A 42 -8.38 4.15 6.58
C THR A 42 -7.23 4.28 5.58
N LEU A 43 -7.52 4.09 4.30
CA LEU A 43 -6.60 4.30 3.19
C LEU A 43 -7.14 5.41 2.29
N SER A 44 -6.26 6.29 1.85
CA SER A 44 -6.59 7.38 0.92
C SER A 44 -5.90 7.16 -0.43
N PRO A 45 -6.49 7.62 -1.55
CA PRO A 45 -5.81 7.59 -2.83
C PRO A 45 -4.42 8.21 -2.77
N GLY A 46 -3.42 7.52 -3.31
CA GLY A 46 -2.02 7.91 -3.26
C GLY A 46 -1.23 7.38 -2.06
N ASP A 47 -1.89 6.75 -1.07
CA ASP A 47 -1.20 6.02 0.00
C ASP A 47 -0.55 4.76 -0.56
N VAL A 48 0.45 4.23 0.16
CA VAL A 48 1.09 2.96 -0.17
C VAL A 48 0.84 1.97 0.96
N ALA A 49 0.13 0.89 0.65
CA ALA A 49 -0.09 -0.23 1.55
C ALA A 49 1.09 -1.21 1.43
N LEU A 50 1.65 -1.60 2.56
CA LEU A 50 2.68 -2.63 2.66
C LEU A 50 2.00 -3.97 2.89
N VAL A 51 2.10 -4.88 1.93
CA VAL A 51 1.41 -6.16 1.95
C VAL A 51 2.39 -7.31 2.16
N ALA A 52 2.20 -8.08 3.23
CA ALA A 52 2.91 -9.33 3.45
C ALA A 52 2.30 -10.41 2.55
N VAL A 53 3.06 -10.78 1.52
CA VAL A 53 2.63 -11.75 0.50
C VAL A 53 2.50 -13.15 1.11
N GLY A 54 1.46 -13.89 0.72
CA GLY A 54 1.21 -15.26 1.20
C GLY A 54 0.75 -15.36 2.66
N ARG A 55 0.70 -14.26 3.40
CA ARG A 55 0.14 -14.24 4.75
C ARG A 55 -1.38 -14.23 4.68
N ARG A 56 -2.00 -15.20 5.36
CA ARG A 56 -3.47 -15.27 5.47
C ARG A 56 -3.97 -14.14 6.38
N PRO A 57 -4.95 -13.35 5.93
CA PRO A 57 -5.59 -12.35 6.78
C PRO A 57 -6.53 -13.02 7.78
N ILE A 58 -6.81 -12.33 8.88
CA ILE A 58 -7.86 -12.66 9.84
C ILE A 58 -8.97 -11.60 9.79
N PRO A 59 -10.16 -11.84 10.35
CA PRO A 59 -11.19 -10.82 10.44
C PRO A 59 -10.68 -9.53 11.07
N GLY A 60 -10.97 -8.39 10.42
CA GLY A 60 -10.46 -7.07 10.77
C GLY A 60 -9.22 -6.62 9.97
N ASP A 61 -8.46 -7.54 9.40
CA ASP A 61 -7.32 -7.21 8.54
C ASP A 61 -7.76 -6.64 7.18
N ILE A 62 -6.87 -5.88 6.54
CA ILE A 62 -7.02 -5.47 5.14
C ILE A 62 -6.31 -6.50 4.28
N ALA A 63 -7.04 -7.16 3.40
CA ALA A 63 -6.53 -8.14 2.46
C ALA A 63 -6.26 -7.51 1.09
N LEU A 64 -5.17 -7.94 0.44
CA LEU A 64 -4.95 -7.72 -0.97
C LEU A 64 -5.57 -8.88 -1.74
N ILE A 65 -6.53 -8.58 -2.58
CA ILE A 65 -7.30 -9.53 -3.39
C ILE A 65 -6.92 -9.35 -4.85
N ARG A 66 -6.72 -10.45 -5.56
CA ARG A 66 -6.57 -10.47 -7.01
C ARG A 66 -7.92 -10.79 -7.64
N SER A 67 -8.51 -9.81 -8.31
CA SER A 67 -9.75 -9.99 -9.06
C SER A 67 -9.48 -10.70 -10.41
N PRO A 68 -10.47 -11.40 -11.00
CA PRO A 68 -10.40 -11.82 -12.39
C PRO A 68 -10.13 -10.61 -13.27
N GLY A 69 -9.08 -10.65 -14.10
CA GLY A 69 -8.64 -9.50 -14.91
C GLY A 69 -7.39 -8.80 -14.40
N HIS A 70 -6.73 -9.37 -13.38
CA HIS A 70 -5.48 -8.87 -12.77
C HIS A 70 -5.60 -7.56 -11.99
N GLU A 71 -6.79 -7.07 -11.75
CA GLU A 71 -7.01 -5.94 -10.85
C GLU A 71 -6.72 -6.35 -9.40
N GLN A 72 -6.06 -5.46 -8.66
CA GLN A 72 -5.76 -5.65 -7.26
C GLN A 72 -6.67 -4.76 -6.42
N VAL A 73 -7.36 -5.36 -5.46
CA VAL A 73 -8.29 -4.67 -4.58
C VAL A 73 -7.84 -4.85 -3.12
N LEU A 74 -7.84 -3.76 -2.38
CA LEU A 74 -7.61 -3.77 -0.94
C LEU A 74 -8.94 -3.57 -0.23
N HIS A 75 -9.43 -4.59 0.46
CA HIS A 75 -10.66 -4.52 1.27
C HIS A 75 -10.48 -5.17 2.64
N ARG A 76 -11.33 -4.80 3.59
CA ARG A 76 -11.29 -5.34 4.94
C ARG A 76 -11.99 -6.69 4.99
N VAL A 77 -11.35 -7.66 5.61
CA VAL A 77 -11.95 -8.97 5.90
C VAL A 77 -12.95 -8.81 7.04
N ILE A 78 -14.20 -9.17 6.79
CA ILE A 78 -15.27 -9.15 7.79
C ILE A 78 -15.60 -10.53 8.32
N GLU A 79 -15.35 -11.57 7.52
CA GLU A 79 -15.68 -12.95 7.87
C GLU A 79 -14.77 -13.91 7.10
N ILE A 80 -14.49 -15.06 7.70
CA ILE A 80 -13.85 -16.20 7.05
C ILE A 80 -14.82 -17.37 7.15
N ALA A 81 -15.26 -17.88 5.99
CA ALA A 81 -16.16 -19.02 5.91
C ALA A 81 -15.42 -20.36 5.99
N ASP A 82 -16.16 -21.42 6.27
CA ASP A 82 -15.68 -22.79 6.18
C ASP A 82 -15.13 -23.05 4.77
N GLY A 83 -13.91 -23.62 4.69
CA GLY A 83 -13.20 -23.77 3.40
C GLY A 83 -12.25 -22.61 3.07
N GLY A 84 -12.16 -21.57 3.91
CA GLY A 84 -11.14 -20.53 3.83
C GLY A 84 -11.42 -19.40 2.82
N SER A 85 -12.64 -19.36 2.23
CA SER A 85 -13.09 -18.17 1.51
C SER A 85 -13.31 -17.02 2.48
N ILE A 86 -13.05 -15.79 2.05
CA ILE A 86 -13.21 -14.61 2.88
C ILE A 86 -14.33 -13.72 2.34
N ARG A 87 -15.04 -13.09 3.24
CA ARG A 87 -15.98 -12.04 2.94
C ARG A 87 -15.35 -10.70 3.25
N THR A 88 -15.46 -9.75 2.33
CA THR A 88 -14.75 -8.49 2.42
C THR A 88 -15.69 -7.30 2.27
N LYS A 89 -15.18 -6.13 2.66
CA LYS A 89 -15.90 -4.88 2.56
C LYS A 89 -14.90 -3.71 2.46
N GLY A 90 -15.14 -2.78 1.56
CA GLY A 90 -14.47 -1.49 1.60
C GLY A 90 -14.95 -0.66 2.80
N ASP A 91 -14.04 0.00 3.50
CA ASP A 91 -14.39 0.78 4.70
C ASP A 91 -15.38 1.92 4.41
N ALA A 92 -15.33 2.49 3.21
CA ALA A 92 -16.26 3.52 2.75
C ALA A 92 -17.58 2.96 2.16
N ASN A 93 -17.65 1.65 1.89
CA ASN A 93 -18.82 1.06 1.27
C ASN A 93 -19.94 0.86 2.30
N ALA A 94 -21.20 1.08 1.91
CA ALA A 94 -22.35 0.85 2.79
C ALA A 94 -22.57 -0.63 3.07
N VAL A 95 -22.32 -1.48 2.06
CA VAL A 95 -22.56 -2.94 2.10
C VAL A 95 -21.28 -3.72 1.88
N ALA A 96 -21.28 -4.97 2.32
CA ALA A 96 -20.21 -5.92 2.05
C ALA A 96 -20.15 -6.26 0.55
N ASP A 97 -18.98 -6.75 0.11
CA ASP A 97 -18.80 -7.21 -1.25
C ASP A 97 -19.74 -8.41 -1.49
N PHE A 98 -20.30 -8.44 -2.70
CA PHE A 98 -21.38 -9.40 -3.02
C PHE A 98 -20.87 -10.85 -3.04
N GLU A 99 -19.69 -11.06 -3.63
CA GLU A 99 -19.13 -12.39 -3.81
C GLU A 99 -18.05 -12.69 -2.76
N PRO A 100 -18.09 -13.87 -2.12
CA PRO A 100 -16.99 -14.33 -1.30
C PRO A 100 -15.71 -14.51 -2.13
N VAL A 101 -14.59 -14.08 -1.60
CA VAL A 101 -13.28 -14.20 -2.24
C VAL A 101 -12.69 -15.56 -1.90
N PRO A 102 -12.39 -16.42 -2.89
CA PRO A 102 -11.76 -17.71 -2.62
C PRO A 102 -10.34 -17.50 -2.06
N ALA A 103 -9.90 -18.42 -1.19
CA ALA A 103 -8.60 -18.33 -0.52
C ALA A 103 -7.41 -18.16 -1.50
N GLY A 104 -7.50 -18.75 -2.70
CA GLY A 104 -6.47 -18.64 -3.75
C GLY A 104 -6.36 -17.27 -4.40
N ALA A 105 -7.40 -16.43 -4.31
CA ALA A 105 -7.39 -15.08 -4.81
C ALA A 105 -6.80 -14.07 -3.80
N VAL A 106 -6.58 -14.48 -2.55
CA VAL A 106 -5.95 -13.64 -1.52
C VAL A 106 -4.45 -13.63 -1.72
N ALA A 107 -3.90 -12.51 -2.13
CA ALA A 107 -2.46 -12.35 -2.36
C ALA A 107 -1.67 -12.16 -1.07
N GLY A 108 -2.27 -11.54 -0.05
CA GLY A 108 -1.62 -11.28 1.23
C GLY A 108 -2.42 -10.35 2.13
N ARG A 109 -1.81 -9.99 3.23
CA ARG A 109 -2.36 -9.13 4.28
C ARG A 109 -1.60 -7.81 4.36
N CYS A 110 -2.29 -6.69 4.46
CA CYS A 110 -1.68 -5.39 4.75
C CYS A 110 -1.14 -5.39 6.18
N ILE A 111 0.14 -5.02 6.32
CA ILE A 111 0.86 -4.94 7.61
C ILE A 111 1.23 -3.52 7.99
N GLY A 112 1.07 -2.57 7.09
CA GLY A 112 1.37 -1.17 7.33
C GLY A 112 0.93 -0.28 6.17
N VAL A 113 0.87 1.01 6.43
CA VAL A 113 0.49 2.02 5.43
C VAL A 113 1.45 3.19 5.51
N VAL A 114 1.96 3.61 4.36
CA VAL A 114 2.72 4.86 4.22
C VAL A 114 1.76 5.92 3.65
N PRO A 115 1.37 6.94 4.43
CA PRO A 115 0.30 7.89 4.07
C PRO A 115 0.79 8.98 3.10
N LEU A 116 1.31 8.58 1.94
CA LEU A 116 1.85 9.49 0.92
C LEU A 116 0.75 10.35 0.28
N GLY A 117 -0.45 9.80 0.10
CA GLY A 117 -1.59 10.52 -0.47
C GLY A 117 -1.99 11.72 0.39
N LYS A 118 -2.10 11.52 1.71
CA LYS A 118 -2.40 12.60 2.67
C LYS A 118 -1.27 13.65 2.72
N LEU A 119 -0.01 13.22 2.64
CA LEU A 119 1.14 14.11 2.65
C LEU A 119 1.17 14.97 1.38
N MET A 120 0.95 14.37 0.21
CA MET A 120 0.89 15.07 -1.07
C MET A 120 -0.30 16.03 -1.17
N ALA A 121 -1.46 15.67 -0.60
CA ALA A 121 -2.64 16.54 -0.54
C ALA A 121 -2.37 17.80 0.31
N ARG A 122 -1.69 17.67 1.44
CA ARG A 122 -1.26 18.82 2.26
C ARG A 122 -0.30 19.74 1.50
N TRP A 123 0.62 19.19 0.74
CA TRP A 123 1.58 19.96 -0.06
C TRP A 123 0.90 20.75 -1.19
N ARG A 124 -0.06 20.14 -1.88
CA ARG A 124 -0.86 20.82 -2.93
C ARG A 124 -1.76 21.91 -2.36
N GLY A 125 -2.32 21.70 -1.17
CA GLY A 125 -3.18 22.69 -0.51
C GLY A 125 -2.44 23.92 -0.02
N SER A 126 -1.16 23.80 0.35
CA SER A 126 -0.34 24.93 0.76
C SER A 126 0.16 25.82 -0.40
N GLY A 127 0.13 25.30 -1.63
CA GLY A 127 0.50 26.06 -2.84
C GLY A 127 -0.64 26.84 -3.50
N ALA A 128 -1.89 26.60 -3.11
CA ALA A 128 -3.06 27.17 -3.79
C ALA A 128 -3.45 28.59 -3.33
N TYR A 129 -2.77 29.16 -2.34
CA TYR A 129 -3.08 30.50 -1.86
C TYR A 129 -2.28 31.65 -2.51
N ALA A 130 -1.43 31.37 -3.48
CA ALA A 130 -0.56 32.38 -4.10
C ALA A 130 -1.13 33.01 -5.40
N SER A 131 -2.33 32.65 -5.85
CA SER A 131 -2.85 33.12 -7.14
C SER A 131 -4.19 33.88 -7.11
N ILE A 132 -4.56 34.47 -5.96
CA ILE A 132 -5.75 35.31 -5.90
C ILE A 132 -5.32 36.73 -5.47
N THR A 133 -4.60 37.44 -6.32
CA THR A 133 -4.51 38.89 -6.27
C THR A 133 -3.97 39.45 -7.60
N SER A 134 -4.74 39.33 -8.69
CA SER A 134 -4.64 40.26 -9.82
C SER A 134 -5.90 40.18 -10.67
N GLN A 135 -7.00 40.71 -10.14
CA GLN A 135 -8.04 41.26 -11.00
C GLN A 135 -7.71 42.76 -11.17
N PRO A 136 -7.35 43.25 -12.34
CA PRO A 136 -7.34 44.67 -12.58
C PRO A 136 -8.80 45.14 -12.70
N ASN A 137 -9.16 46.00 -11.79
CA ASN A 137 -10.36 46.83 -11.83
C ASN A 137 -10.41 47.59 -13.16
N SER A 138 -11.27 47.24 -14.10
CA SER A 138 -11.64 48.08 -15.24
C SER A 138 -13.05 48.63 -15.02
N THR A 139 -13.11 49.66 -14.19
CA THR A 139 -14.15 50.67 -14.28
C THR A 139 -13.81 51.63 -15.39
N ARG A 140 -14.74 51.90 -16.28
CA ARG A 140 -14.99 53.09 -17.16
C ARG A 140 -15.27 52.64 -18.60
N ARG A 141 -16.32 52.94 -19.20
CA ARG A 141 -17.30 54.03 -19.35
C ARG A 141 -18.46 53.53 -20.11
#